data_a538a2510bdcafbd59bfd6e1966b69a8
#
_entry.id   a538a2510bdcafbd59bfd6e1966b69a8
#
_cell.length_a   1.000
_cell.length_b   1.000
_cell.length_c   1.000
_cell.angle_alpha   90.00
_cell.angle_beta   90.00
_cell.angle_gamma   90.00
#
_symmetry.space_group_name_H-M   'P 1'
#
loop_
_entity.id
_entity.type
_entity.pdbx_description
1 polymer ?
#
loop_
_entity_poly.entity_id
_entity_poly.type
_entity_poly.pdbx_seq_one_letter_code
_entity_poly.pdbx_strand_id
1 'polypeptide(L)'
;MCIRDRFDCKPVSVEITYGLERICMFTQKEKNVYDLLWNDEGVKYHEVFHQAEKEFSAYNFEHANVETLLKMFEMHESEAKDLVEKKISLPAYDQCLKASHVFNILDARGAISVAQRAGYIARIRDITKSAAGIWLDSQK
;
A
#
# COMPACT_ATOMS: atom_id res chain seq x y z
N MET A 1 -3.53 -7.31 3.82
CA MET A 1 -4.34 -8.15 2.90
C MET A 1 -3.84 -9.58 3.02
N CYS A 2 -4.66 -10.53 3.46
CA CYS A 2 -4.20 -11.90 3.73
C CYS A 2 -4.33 -12.75 2.46
N ILE A 3 -3.21 -13.05 1.81
CA ILE A 3 -3.14 -13.99 0.67
C ILE A 3 -3.41 -15.42 1.17
N ARG A 4 -3.31 -15.64 2.48
CA ARG A 4 -3.47 -16.92 3.17
C ARG A 4 -4.75 -17.68 2.87
N ASP A 5 -5.84 -16.97 2.56
CA ASP A 5 -7.15 -17.60 2.29
C ASP A 5 -7.22 -18.28 0.91
N ARG A 6 -6.15 -18.24 0.11
CA ARG A 6 -6.14 -18.73 -1.28
C ARG A 6 -4.96 -19.63 -1.64
N PHE A 7 -3.90 -19.66 -0.83
CA PHE A 7 -2.74 -20.54 -0.99
C PHE A 7 -2.29 -21.09 0.36
N ASP A 8 -1.99 -22.38 0.41
CA ASP A 8 -1.33 -23.00 1.56
C ASP A 8 0.14 -22.58 1.58
N CYS A 9 0.48 -21.68 2.49
CA CYS A 9 1.88 -21.28 2.69
C CYS A 9 2.67 -22.36 3.41
N LYS A 10 3.71 -22.88 2.77
CA LYS A 10 4.62 -23.87 3.37
C LYS A 10 6.07 -23.45 3.07
N PRO A 11 6.87 -23.03 4.07
CA PRO A 11 6.50 -22.90 5.50
C PRO A 11 5.55 -21.73 5.76
N VAL A 12 4.84 -21.77 6.89
CA VAL A 12 4.10 -20.62 7.40
C VAL A 12 5.11 -19.63 7.92
N SER A 13 5.19 -18.44 7.31
CA SER A 13 6.10 -17.38 7.73
C SER A 13 5.48 -16.55 8.85
N VAL A 14 6.32 -16.13 9.80
CA VAL A 14 5.97 -15.18 10.86
C VAL A 14 6.86 -13.95 10.72
N GLU A 15 6.27 -12.78 10.80
CA GLU A 15 6.96 -11.49 10.78
C GLU A 15 6.66 -10.72 12.06
N ILE A 16 7.67 -10.07 12.61
CA ILE A 16 7.55 -9.13 13.71
C ILE A 16 8.17 -7.81 13.25
N THR A 17 7.32 -6.79 13.07
CA THR A 17 7.72 -5.47 12.57
C THR A 17 7.38 -4.39 13.60
N TYR A 18 8.40 -3.82 14.25
CA TYR A 18 8.21 -2.83 15.31
C TYR A 18 8.03 -1.40 14.81
N GLY A 19 8.57 -1.05 13.65
CA GLY A 19 8.72 0.32 13.15
C GLY A 19 9.87 1.06 13.83
N LEU A 20 10.71 1.70 13.01
CA LEU A 20 11.91 2.40 13.49
C LEU A 20 11.56 3.58 14.40
N GLU A 21 10.51 4.32 14.07
CA GLU A 21 10.05 5.48 14.86
C GLU A 21 9.70 5.07 16.30
N ARG A 22 9.02 3.94 16.48
CA ARG A 22 8.66 3.44 17.83
C ARG A 22 9.90 3.02 18.62
N ILE A 23 10.87 2.38 17.96
CA ILE A 23 12.15 2.02 18.59
C ILE A 23 12.89 3.30 19.00
N CYS A 24 12.97 4.30 18.11
CA CYS A 24 13.61 5.58 18.41
C CYS A 24 12.90 6.33 19.55
N MET A 25 11.57 6.37 19.57
CA MET A 25 10.82 6.96 20.69
C MET A 25 11.18 6.30 22.02
N PHE A 26 11.30 4.97 22.04
CA PHE A 26 11.67 4.27 23.25
C PHE A 26 13.12 4.54 23.67
N THR A 27 14.08 4.49 22.74
CA THR A 27 15.50 4.70 23.03
C THR A 27 15.83 6.13 23.39
N GLN A 28 15.20 7.11 22.74
CA GLN A 28 15.37 8.53 23.04
C GLN A 28 14.45 9.01 24.19
N LYS A 29 13.54 8.16 24.68
CA LYS A 29 12.55 8.46 25.73
C LYS A 29 11.61 9.62 25.36
N GLU A 30 11.32 9.76 24.07
CA GLU A 30 10.40 10.76 23.54
C GLU A 30 8.97 10.20 23.46
N LYS A 31 7.99 11.05 23.78
CA LYS A 31 6.57 10.71 23.73
C LYS A 31 5.92 11.01 22.38
N ASN A 32 6.52 11.91 21.61
CA ASN A 32 6.03 12.35 20.33
C ASN A 32 7.08 12.08 19.27
N VAL A 33 6.68 11.41 18.16
CA VAL A 33 7.57 11.08 17.05
C VAL A 33 8.24 12.30 16.45
N TYR A 34 7.56 13.44 16.43
CA TYR A 34 8.07 14.67 15.84
C TYR A 34 9.21 15.32 16.65
N ASP A 35 9.37 14.95 17.92
CA ASP A 35 10.44 15.46 18.79
C ASP A 35 11.72 14.61 18.74
N LEU A 36 11.68 13.47 18.04
CA LEU A 36 12.85 12.61 17.86
C LEU A 36 14.00 13.38 17.19
N LEU A 37 15.20 13.17 17.69
CA LEU A 37 16.43 13.60 17.02
C LEU A 37 16.65 12.73 15.78
N TRP A 38 16.81 13.38 14.62
CA TRP A 38 17.12 12.74 13.36
C TRP A 38 18.62 12.47 13.19
N ASN A 39 19.45 13.37 13.73
CA ASN A 39 20.90 13.28 13.69
C ASN A 39 21.53 13.91 14.94
N ASP A 40 22.86 13.77 15.06
CA ASP A 40 23.62 14.30 16.18
C ASP A 40 23.79 15.84 16.15
N GLU A 41 23.43 16.50 15.05
CA GLU A 41 23.48 17.95 14.89
C GLU A 41 22.21 18.65 15.44
N GLY A 42 21.28 17.88 15.99
CA GLY A 42 20.07 18.39 16.64
C GLY A 42 18.87 18.59 15.72
N VAL A 43 18.95 18.16 14.45
CA VAL A 43 17.80 18.17 13.54
C VAL A 43 16.72 17.24 14.08
N LYS A 44 15.47 17.69 14.11
CA LYS A 44 14.35 16.90 14.59
C LYS A 44 13.56 16.24 13.46
N TYR A 45 12.88 15.14 13.77
CA TYR A 45 12.05 14.38 12.84
C TYR A 45 10.99 15.26 12.15
N HIS A 46 10.38 16.21 12.89
CA HIS A 46 9.39 17.12 12.31
C HIS A 46 9.96 18.04 11.23
N GLU A 47 11.22 18.43 11.33
CA GLU A 47 11.88 19.30 10.34
C GLU A 47 12.05 18.58 9.00
N VAL A 48 12.17 17.24 9.04
CA VAL A 48 12.35 16.41 7.84
C VAL A 48 11.01 15.99 7.24
N PHE A 49 10.05 15.56 8.07
CA PHE A 49 8.87 14.84 7.57
C PHE A 49 7.53 15.55 7.79
N HIS A 50 7.41 16.50 8.73
CA HIS A 50 6.11 17.04 9.11
C HIS A 50 5.39 17.79 7.98
N GLN A 51 6.13 18.49 7.12
CA GLN A 51 5.52 19.17 5.97
C GLN A 51 4.96 18.17 4.95
N ALA A 52 5.72 17.11 4.65
CA ALA A 52 5.27 16.05 3.76
C ALA A 52 4.01 15.36 4.30
N GLU A 53 3.99 15.04 5.61
CA GLU A 53 2.81 14.45 6.26
C GLU A 53 1.56 15.33 6.13
N LYS A 54 1.69 16.65 6.33
CA LYS A 54 0.58 17.58 6.16
C LYS A 54 0.06 17.61 4.73
N GLU A 55 0.96 17.74 3.75
CA GLU A 55 0.58 17.84 2.34
C GLU A 55 -0.03 16.55 1.81
N PHE A 56 0.56 15.39 2.13
CA PHE A 56 -0.01 14.11 1.74
C PHE A 56 -1.34 13.83 2.45
N SER A 57 -1.50 14.24 3.70
CA SER A 57 -2.78 14.14 4.41
C SER A 57 -3.85 15.01 3.72
N ALA A 58 -3.55 16.28 3.45
CA ALA A 58 -4.45 17.17 2.74
C ALA A 58 -4.79 16.63 1.33
N TYR A 59 -3.81 16.13 0.59
CA TYR A 59 -4.04 15.49 -0.69
C TYR A 59 -4.99 14.30 -0.57
N ASN A 60 -4.70 13.36 0.33
CA ASN A 60 -5.46 12.12 0.46
C ASN A 60 -6.91 12.34 0.93
N PHE A 61 -7.15 13.30 1.82
CA PHE A 61 -8.47 13.49 2.41
C PHE A 61 -9.29 14.63 1.79
N GLU A 62 -8.62 15.63 1.17
CA GLU A 62 -9.31 16.85 0.75
C GLU A 62 -9.17 17.17 -0.74
N HIS A 63 -7.99 16.98 -1.34
CA HIS A 63 -7.69 17.55 -2.66
C HIS A 63 -7.60 16.56 -3.81
N ALA A 64 -7.32 15.28 -3.54
CA ALA A 64 -7.20 14.28 -4.60
C ALA A 64 -8.45 14.25 -5.50
N ASN A 65 -8.26 14.38 -6.81
CA ASN A 65 -9.34 14.40 -7.78
C ASN A 65 -9.92 13.00 -7.96
N VAL A 66 -11.17 12.81 -7.54
CA VAL A 66 -11.86 11.52 -7.55
C VAL A 66 -12.01 10.95 -8.96
N GLU A 67 -12.36 11.77 -9.95
CA GLU A 67 -12.54 11.29 -11.33
C GLU A 67 -11.22 10.78 -11.91
N THR A 68 -10.13 11.50 -11.67
CA THR A 68 -8.79 11.08 -12.09
C THR A 68 -8.38 9.77 -11.40
N LEU A 69 -8.63 9.64 -10.10
CA LEU A 69 -8.31 8.43 -9.35
C LEU A 69 -9.10 7.21 -9.84
N LEU A 70 -10.38 7.37 -10.18
CA LEU A 70 -11.18 6.29 -10.75
C LEU A 70 -10.59 5.79 -12.09
N LYS A 71 -10.21 6.71 -12.99
CA LYS A 71 -9.54 6.36 -14.24
C LYS A 71 -8.18 5.68 -14.00
N MET A 72 -7.38 6.19 -13.07
CA MET A 72 -6.10 5.58 -12.71
C MET A 72 -6.26 4.16 -12.17
N PHE A 73 -7.29 3.92 -11.34
CA PHE A 73 -7.59 2.57 -10.86
C PHE A 73 -7.88 1.61 -12.02
N GLU A 74 -8.76 2.00 -12.94
CA GLU A 74 -9.12 1.19 -14.10
C GLU A 74 -7.92 0.92 -15.01
N MET A 75 -7.07 1.91 -15.24
CA MET A 75 -5.85 1.76 -16.05
C MET A 75 -4.87 0.76 -15.41
N HIS A 76 -4.59 0.90 -14.12
CA HIS A 76 -3.70 -0.02 -13.40
C HIS A 76 -4.28 -1.44 -13.33
N GLU A 77 -5.57 -1.58 -13.16
CA GLU A 77 -6.25 -2.88 -13.17
C GLU A 77 -6.16 -3.54 -14.55
N SER A 78 -6.45 -2.80 -15.62
CA SER A 78 -6.37 -3.30 -16.99
C SER A 78 -4.96 -3.77 -17.32
N GLU A 79 -3.96 -2.93 -17.09
CA GLU A 79 -2.55 -3.29 -17.32
C GLU A 79 -2.11 -4.51 -16.51
N ALA A 80 -2.54 -4.59 -15.23
CA ALA A 80 -2.24 -5.75 -14.39
C ALA A 80 -2.82 -7.05 -14.97
N LYS A 81 -4.06 -7.01 -15.50
CA LYS A 81 -4.71 -8.16 -16.13
C LYS A 81 -3.99 -8.60 -17.41
N ASP A 82 -3.62 -7.64 -18.26
CA ASP A 82 -2.87 -7.91 -19.49
C ASP A 82 -1.51 -8.58 -19.19
N LEU A 83 -0.84 -8.12 -18.13
CA LEU A 83 0.43 -8.71 -17.69
C LEU A 83 0.25 -10.12 -17.10
N VAL A 84 -0.87 -10.37 -16.40
CA VAL A 84 -1.23 -11.71 -15.92
C VAL A 84 -1.44 -12.66 -17.10
N GLU A 85 -2.14 -12.26 -18.16
CA GLU A 85 -2.35 -13.06 -19.37
C GLU A 85 -1.03 -13.40 -20.07
N LYS A 86 -0.09 -12.44 -20.08
CA LYS A 86 1.27 -12.62 -20.60
C LYS A 86 2.20 -13.40 -19.66
N LYS A 87 1.71 -13.83 -18.50
CA LYS A 87 2.47 -14.54 -17.44
C LYS A 87 3.67 -13.75 -16.90
N ILE A 88 3.55 -12.42 -16.84
CA ILE A 88 4.57 -11.52 -16.31
C ILE A 88 4.18 -11.12 -14.88
N SER A 89 4.61 -11.91 -13.90
CA SER A 89 4.15 -11.86 -12.51
C SER A 89 4.52 -10.57 -11.77
N LEU A 90 5.81 -10.19 -11.74
CA LEU A 90 6.27 -9.07 -10.91
C LEU A 90 5.73 -7.72 -11.39
N PRO A 91 5.77 -7.35 -12.68
CA PRO A 91 5.11 -6.15 -13.17
C PRO A 91 3.60 -6.15 -12.97
N ALA A 92 2.92 -7.31 -13.09
CA ALA A 92 1.49 -7.43 -12.79
C ALA A 92 1.20 -7.09 -11.32
N TYR A 93 2.03 -7.57 -10.41
CA TYR A 93 1.91 -7.27 -8.99
C TYR A 93 2.20 -5.79 -8.68
N ASP A 94 3.18 -5.16 -9.35
CA ASP A 94 3.47 -3.72 -9.22
C ASP A 94 2.24 -2.87 -9.63
N GLN A 95 1.60 -3.20 -10.76
CA GLN A 95 0.35 -2.52 -11.15
C GLN A 95 -0.79 -2.76 -10.15
N CYS A 96 -0.87 -3.96 -9.58
CA CYS A 96 -1.84 -4.27 -8.52
C CYS A 96 -1.60 -3.42 -7.26
N LEU A 97 -0.34 -3.19 -6.85
CA LEU A 97 0.00 -2.30 -5.73
C LEU A 97 -0.42 -0.85 -6.01
N LYS A 98 -0.20 -0.36 -7.25
CA LYS A 98 -0.64 0.98 -7.68
C LYS A 98 -2.16 1.11 -7.64
N ALA A 99 -2.90 0.12 -8.15
CA ALA A 99 -4.36 0.08 -8.05
C ALA A 99 -4.84 0.07 -6.59
N SER A 100 -4.18 -0.70 -5.71
CA SER A 100 -4.46 -0.72 -4.28
C SER A 100 -4.21 0.62 -3.60
N HIS A 101 -3.14 1.33 -3.97
CA HIS A 101 -2.86 2.67 -3.47
C HIS A 101 -3.94 3.67 -3.88
N VAL A 102 -4.31 3.68 -5.16
CA VAL A 102 -5.39 4.55 -5.67
C VAL A 102 -6.73 4.25 -4.97
N PHE A 103 -7.05 2.98 -4.76
CA PHE A 103 -8.24 2.57 -4.00
C PHE A 103 -8.23 3.12 -2.57
N ASN A 104 -7.09 3.10 -1.87
CA ASN A 104 -6.97 3.64 -0.52
C ASN A 104 -7.25 5.16 -0.49
N ILE A 105 -6.80 5.91 -1.51
CA ILE A 105 -7.10 7.35 -1.60
C ILE A 105 -8.58 7.57 -1.89
N LEU A 106 -9.20 6.81 -2.79
CA LEU A 106 -10.63 6.87 -3.08
C LEU A 106 -11.47 6.58 -1.83
N ASP A 107 -11.08 5.58 -1.02
CA ASP A 107 -11.73 5.23 0.25
C ASP A 107 -11.59 6.38 1.26
N ALA A 108 -10.38 6.96 1.40
CA ALA A 108 -10.11 8.12 2.26
C ALA A 108 -10.90 9.38 1.85
N ARG A 109 -11.09 9.59 0.53
CA ARG A 109 -11.93 10.67 -0.02
C ARG A 109 -13.43 10.45 0.21
N GLY A 110 -13.84 9.29 0.72
CA GLY A 110 -15.25 8.92 0.85
C GLY A 110 -15.97 8.73 -0.50
N ALA A 111 -15.21 8.52 -1.58
CA ALA A 111 -15.74 8.38 -2.94
C ALA A 111 -16.31 6.98 -3.23
N ILE A 112 -16.08 6.03 -2.33
CA ILE A 112 -16.48 4.63 -2.47
C ILE A 112 -17.46 4.27 -1.36
N SER A 113 -18.65 3.81 -1.75
CA SER A 113 -19.64 3.33 -0.78
C SER A 113 -19.20 2.01 -0.11
N VAL A 114 -19.77 1.71 1.06
CA VAL A 114 -19.51 0.46 1.78
C VAL A 114 -19.76 -0.77 0.90
N ALA A 115 -20.81 -0.74 0.07
CA ALA A 115 -21.13 -1.83 -0.86
C ALA A 115 -20.09 -1.96 -1.98
N GLN A 116 -19.61 -0.86 -2.55
CA GLN A 116 -18.60 -0.86 -3.60
C GLN A 116 -17.22 -1.28 -3.09
N ARG A 117 -16.90 -0.95 -1.84
CA ARG A 117 -15.61 -1.26 -1.20
C ARG A 117 -15.26 -2.76 -1.29
N ALA A 118 -16.22 -3.63 -1.02
CA ALA A 118 -16.02 -5.07 -1.12
C ALA A 118 -15.67 -5.50 -2.55
N GLY A 119 -16.27 -4.88 -3.57
CA GLY A 119 -15.99 -5.12 -4.99
C GLY A 119 -14.58 -4.72 -5.38
N TYR A 120 -14.11 -3.53 -4.98
CA TYR A 120 -12.74 -3.08 -5.24
C TYR A 120 -11.69 -4.00 -4.60
N ILE A 121 -11.92 -4.41 -3.34
CA ILE A 121 -11.05 -5.34 -2.63
C ILE A 121 -11.00 -6.70 -3.33
N ALA A 122 -12.13 -7.21 -3.81
CA ALA A 122 -12.16 -8.47 -4.56
C ALA A 122 -11.35 -8.39 -5.86
N ARG A 123 -11.51 -7.33 -6.64
CA ARG A 123 -10.75 -7.09 -7.89
C ARG A 123 -9.24 -7.10 -7.64
N ILE A 124 -8.77 -6.36 -6.62
CA ILE A 124 -7.34 -6.31 -6.23
C ILE A 124 -6.84 -7.70 -5.80
N ARG A 125 -7.63 -8.42 -4.99
CA ARG A 125 -7.28 -9.77 -4.52
C ARG A 125 -7.17 -10.77 -5.65
N ASP A 126 -8.03 -10.70 -6.64
CA ASP A 126 -8.02 -11.63 -7.78
C ASP A 126 -6.76 -11.45 -8.63
N ILE A 127 -6.35 -10.21 -8.90
CA ILE A 127 -5.09 -9.92 -9.59
C ILE A 127 -3.89 -10.39 -8.75
N THR A 128 -3.87 -10.08 -7.46
CA THR A 128 -2.79 -10.51 -6.55
C THR A 128 -2.65 -12.04 -6.54
N LYS A 129 -3.78 -12.75 -6.49
CA LYS A 129 -3.79 -14.22 -6.54
C LYS A 129 -3.21 -14.74 -7.86
N SER A 130 -3.63 -14.16 -8.99
CA SER A 130 -3.15 -14.56 -10.30
C SER A 130 -1.65 -14.33 -10.44
N ALA A 131 -1.15 -13.16 -10.06
CA ALA A 131 0.26 -12.83 -10.07
C ALA A 131 1.09 -13.78 -9.18
N ALA A 132 0.61 -14.07 -7.97
CA ALA A 132 1.27 -15.02 -7.06
C ALA A 132 1.30 -16.45 -7.62
N GLY A 133 0.22 -16.89 -8.27
CA GLY A 133 0.16 -18.20 -8.94
C GLY A 133 1.19 -18.33 -10.04
N ILE A 134 1.29 -17.34 -10.92
CA ILE A 134 2.29 -17.31 -12.00
C ILE A 134 3.71 -17.37 -11.44
N TRP A 135 3.96 -16.59 -10.38
CA TRP A 135 5.27 -16.60 -9.74
C TRP A 135 5.63 -17.96 -9.16
N LEU A 136 4.70 -18.60 -8.45
CA LEU A 136 4.90 -19.94 -7.90
C LEU A 136 5.17 -20.98 -9.00
N ASP A 137 4.47 -20.90 -10.11
CA ASP A 137 4.69 -21.83 -11.24
C ASP A 137 6.05 -21.63 -11.91
N SER A 138 6.58 -20.41 -11.91
CA SER A 138 7.92 -20.11 -12.44
C SER A 138 9.07 -20.61 -11.55
N GLN A 139 8.79 -21.02 -10.30
CA GLN A 139 9.78 -21.55 -9.36
C GLN A 139 9.89 -23.10 -9.37
N LYS A 140 9.06 -23.77 -10.16
CA LYS A 140 9.10 -25.22 -10.37
C LYS A 140 10.06 -25.59 -11.47
#